data_0fe08880f1c6719ab4479609698c2216
#
_entry.id   0fe08880f1c6719ab4479609698c2216
#
_cell.length_a   1.000
_cell.length_b   1.000
_cell.length_c   1.000
_cell.angle_alpha   90.00
_cell.angle_beta   90.00
_cell.angle_gamma   90.00
#
_symmetry.space_group_name_H-M   'P 1'
#
loop_
_entity.id
_entity.type
_entity.pdbx_description
1 polymer ?
#
loop_
_entity_poly.entity_id
_entity_poly.type
_entity_poly.pdbx_seq_one_letter_code
_entity_poly.pdbx_strand_id
1 'polypeptide(L)'
;MKLYVTRHGETPMNAAHRVCGLTNIDLTEKGIAQAKEAGRSLQDKGIKRIIASPLLRAQHTARLIADEIGIDTIETEQRLIEQNYGIYENTDWDGEAFNANKREFAVRYPGGESMLDLAGRLYPLLNK
;
A
#
# COMPACT_ATOMS: atom_id res chain seq x y z
N MET A 1 -22.81 -5.29 -0.83
CA MET A 1 -21.45 -5.37 -1.40
C MET A 1 -20.43 -5.55 -0.29
N LYS A 2 -19.47 -6.43 -0.46
CA LYS A 2 -18.37 -6.62 0.49
C LYS A 2 -17.09 -6.04 -0.08
N LEU A 3 -16.32 -5.37 0.77
CA LEU A 3 -15.02 -4.81 0.44
C LEU A 3 -13.95 -5.57 1.23
N TYR A 4 -12.98 -6.12 0.52
CA TYR A 4 -11.81 -6.76 1.13
C TYR A 4 -10.62 -5.82 0.93
N VAL A 5 -9.92 -5.51 2.01
CA VAL A 5 -8.76 -4.63 1.99
C VAL A 5 -7.54 -5.39 2.46
N THR A 6 -6.45 -5.32 1.71
CA THR A 6 -5.20 -5.95 2.09
C THR A 6 -4.03 -5.00 1.84
N ARG A 7 -2.94 -5.24 2.55
CA ARG A 7 -1.68 -4.54 2.31
C ARG A 7 -0.89 -5.28 1.23
N HIS A 8 0.07 -4.59 0.60
CA HIS A 8 1.05 -5.23 -0.26
C HIS A 8 1.95 -6.16 0.55
N GLY A 9 2.62 -7.10 -0.12
CA GLY A 9 3.62 -7.97 0.50
C GLY A 9 4.88 -7.21 0.92
N GLU A 10 5.74 -7.90 1.67
CA GLU A 10 7.00 -7.32 2.15
C GLU A 10 7.87 -6.81 1.00
N THR A 11 8.48 -5.64 1.20
CA THR A 11 9.53 -5.09 0.33
C THR A 11 10.87 -5.07 1.07
N PRO A 12 12.00 -4.89 0.37
CA PRO A 12 13.30 -4.72 1.04
C PRO A 12 13.33 -3.57 2.05
N MET A 13 12.58 -2.50 1.81
CA MET A 13 12.50 -1.39 2.76
C MET A 13 11.74 -1.79 4.03
N ASN A 14 10.65 -2.56 3.91
CA ASN A 14 9.95 -3.10 5.07
C ASN A 14 10.87 -4.02 5.88
N ALA A 15 11.59 -4.92 5.21
CA ALA A 15 12.52 -5.83 5.86
C ALA A 15 13.65 -5.11 6.59
N ALA A 16 14.08 -3.96 6.06
CA ALA A 16 15.13 -3.14 6.64
C ALA A 16 14.60 -2.10 7.65
N HIS A 17 13.31 -2.09 7.94
CA HIS A 17 12.64 -1.14 8.84
C HIS A 17 12.84 0.32 8.41
N ARG A 18 12.68 0.57 7.10
CA ARG A 18 12.79 1.91 6.52
C ARG A 18 11.41 2.45 6.18
N VAL A 19 11.25 3.76 6.30
CA VAL A 19 10.03 4.45 5.88
C VAL A 19 9.90 4.33 4.37
N CYS A 20 8.78 3.76 3.91
CA CYS A 20 8.51 3.52 2.49
C CYS A 20 7.17 4.14 2.10
N GLY A 21 7.23 5.25 1.41
CA GLY A 21 6.07 5.93 0.84
C GLY A 21 6.05 5.80 -0.67
N LEU A 22 6.51 6.83 -1.38
CA LEU A 22 6.44 6.88 -2.84
C LEU A 22 7.56 6.10 -3.54
N THR A 23 8.59 5.63 -2.83
CA THR A 23 9.65 4.83 -3.45
C THR A 23 9.04 3.62 -4.16
N ASN A 24 9.31 3.50 -5.46
CA ASN A 24 8.73 2.44 -6.28
C ASN A 24 9.62 1.20 -6.29
N ILE A 25 9.50 0.38 -5.25
CA ILE A 25 10.30 -0.82 -5.01
C ILE A 25 9.40 -2.06 -5.06
N ASP A 26 9.95 -3.17 -5.53
CA ASP A 26 9.19 -4.42 -5.65
C ASP A 26 9.25 -5.27 -4.38
N LEU A 27 8.54 -6.39 -4.39
CA LEU A 27 8.43 -7.33 -3.28
C LEU A 27 9.71 -8.14 -3.09
N THR A 28 9.95 -8.57 -1.85
CA THR A 28 10.91 -9.64 -1.55
C THR A 28 10.29 -11.00 -1.88
N GLU A 29 11.09 -12.07 -1.84
CA GLU A 29 10.55 -13.43 -1.98
C GLU A 29 9.50 -13.74 -0.93
N LYS A 30 9.72 -13.27 0.31
CA LYS A 30 8.75 -13.39 1.40
C LYS A 30 7.47 -12.63 1.06
N GLY A 31 7.58 -11.43 0.50
CA GLY A 31 6.43 -10.63 0.07
C GLY A 31 5.61 -11.32 -1.01
N ILE A 32 6.27 -11.97 -1.95
CA ILE A 32 5.62 -12.77 -3.00
C ILE A 32 4.84 -13.93 -2.37
N ALA A 33 5.44 -14.64 -1.44
CA ALA A 33 4.78 -15.74 -0.72
C ALA A 33 3.57 -15.26 0.07
N GLN A 34 3.68 -14.12 0.73
CA GLN A 34 2.58 -13.49 1.46
C GLN A 34 1.41 -13.14 0.52
N ALA A 35 1.69 -12.58 -0.65
CA ALA A 35 0.66 -12.22 -1.62
C ALA A 35 -0.05 -13.47 -2.17
N LYS A 36 0.68 -14.52 -2.47
CA LYS A 36 0.10 -15.79 -2.91
C LYS A 36 -0.81 -16.39 -1.85
N GLU A 37 -0.39 -16.37 -0.60
CA GLU A 37 -1.18 -16.88 0.52
C GLU A 37 -2.47 -16.06 0.71
N ALA A 38 -2.36 -14.73 0.61
CA ALA A 38 -3.54 -13.86 0.65
C ALA A 38 -4.52 -14.21 -0.47
N GLY A 39 -4.01 -14.44 -1.69
CA GLY A 39 -4.83 -14.87 -2.81
C GLY A 39 -5.54 -16.18 -2.55
N ARG A 40 -4.85 -17.17 -2.01
CA ARG A 40 -5.45 -18.47 -1.66
C ARG A 40 -6.58 -18.32 -0.65
N SER A 41 -6.41 -17.46 0.35
CA SER A 41 -7.43 -17.23 1.36
C SER A 41 -8.67 -16.52 0.81
N LEU A 42 -8.57 -15.91 -0.37
CA LEU A 42 -9.67 -15.18 -1.01
C LEU A 42 -10.36 -15.96 -2.14
N GLN A 43 -9.93 -17.17 -2.45
CA GLN A 43 -10.43 -17.95 -3.60
C GLN A 43 -11.93 -18.20 -3.56
N ASP A 44 -12.53 -18.37 -2.39
CA ASP A 44 -13.94 -18.68 -2.22
C ASP A 44 -14.79 -17.49 -1.76
N LYS A 45 -14.29 -16.28 -1.89
CA LYS A 45 -14.98 -15.06 -1.42
C LYS A 45 -15.82 -14.39 -2.50
N GLY A 46 -15.83 -14.89 -3.73
CA GLY A 46 -16.61 -14.32 -4.81
C GLY A 46 -16.15 -12.95 -5.28
N ILE A 47 -14.88 -12.66 -5.16
CA ILE A 47 -14.30 -11.37 -5.56
C ILE A 47 -14.33 -11.27 -7.08
N LYS A 48 -14.83 -10.14 -7.59
CA LYS A 48 -14.99 -9.89 -9.03
C LYS A 48 -14.08 -8.78 -9.55
N ARG A 49 -13.59 -7.90 -8.69
CA ARG A 49 -12.75 -6.76 -9.07
C ARG A 49 -11.59 -6.62 -8.11
N ILE A 50 -10.44 -6.27 -8.66
CA ILE A 50 -9.25 -5.91 -7.88
C ILE A 50 -8.86 -4.49 -8.28
N ILE A 51 -8.70 -3.64 -7.28
CA ILE A 51 -8.27 -2.26 -7.45
C ILE A 51 -6.97 -2.07 -6.66
N ALA A 52 -5.94 -1.55 -7.30
CA ALA A 52 -4.63 -1.43 -6.68
C ALA A 52 -4.00 -0.05 -6.91
N SER A 53 -3.13 0.34 -5.98
CA SER A 53 -2.24 1.48 -6.12
C SER A 53 -1.34 1.30 -7.36
N PRO A 54 -0.88 2.40 -7.99
CA PRO A 54 0.02 2.32 -9.14
C PRO A 54 1.44 1.87 -8.80
N LEU A 55 1.83 1.84 -7.53
CA LEU A 55 3.18 1.45 -7.14
C LEU A 55 3.45 -0.03 -7.42
N LEU A 56 4.68 -0.34 -7.80
CA LEU A 56 5.07 -1.68 -8.25
C LEU A 56 4.73 -2.76 -7.22
N ARG A 57 5.03 -2.52 -5.94
CA ARG A 57 4.73 -3.48 -4.86
C ARG A 57 3.24 -3.81 -4.75
N ALA A 58 2.39 -2.82 -4.97
CA ALA A 58 0.94 -3.01 -4.93
C ALA A 58 0.44 -3.74 -6.19
N GLN A 59 0.95 -3.39 -7.36
CA GLN A 59 0.60 -4.04 -8.62
C GLN A 59 1.05 -5.50 -8.62
N HIS A 60 2.25 -5.79 -8.12
CA HIS A 60 2.76 -7.16 -8.04
C HIS A 60 1.92 -7.99 -7.07
N THR A 61 1.63 -7.46 -5.88
CA THR A 61 0.74 -8.12 -4.91
C THR A 61 -0.62 -8.42 -5.53
N ALA A 62 -1.22 -7.42 -6.20
CA ALA A 62 -2.52 -7.57 -6.84
C ALA A 62 -2.49 -8.63 -7.95
N ARG A 63 -1.42 -8.69 -8.76
CA ARG A 63 -1.27 -9.70 -9.82
C ARG A 63 -1.21 -11.10 -9.23
N LEU A 64 -0.44 -11.30 -8.16
CA LEU A 64 -0.32 -12.60 -7.51
C LEU A 64 -1.66 -13.04 -6.90
N ILE A 65 -2.41 -12.12 -6.31
CA ILE A 65 -3.75 -12.40 -5.80
C ILE A 65 -4.70 -12.74 -6.97
N ALA A 66 -4.67 -11.94 -8.03
CA ALA A 66 -5.53 -12.14 -9.21
C ALA A 66 -5.31 -13.52 -9.83
N ASP A 67 -4.07 -13.95 -9.94
CA ASP A 67 -3.74 -15.27 -10.48
C ASP A 67 -4.33 -16.41 -9.63
N GLU A 68 -4.35 -16.24 -8.31
CA GLU A 68 -4.91 -17.26 -7.39
C GLU A 68 -6.45 -17.31 -7.45
N ILE A 69 -7.11 -16.20 -7.72
CA ILE A 69 -8.59 -16.14 -7.72
C ILE A 69 -9.22 -16.09 -9.12
N GLY A 70 -8.41 -16.13 -10.17
CA GLY A 70 -8.89 -16.22 -11.54
C GLY A 70 -9.39 -14.91 -12.14
N ILE A 71 -8.81 -13.77 -11.74
CA ILE A 71 -9.12 -12.45 -12.30
C ILE A 71 -8.01 -12.04 -13.25
N ASP A 72 -8.37 -11.62 -14.47
CA ASP A 72 -7.40 -11.26 -15.50
C ASP A 72 -6.96 -9.80 -15.44
N THR A 73 -7.82 -8.91 -14.99
CA THR A 73 -7.61 -7.46 -15.06
C THR A 73 -7.52 -6.84 -13.67
N ILE A 74 -6.53 -6.00 -13.46
CA ILE A 74 -6.36 -5.18 -12.25
C ILE A 74 -6.62 -3.74 -12.63
N GLU A 75 -7.52 -3.08 -11.88
CA GLU A 75 -7.80 -1.66 -12.04
C GLU A 75 -6.79 -0.88 -11.20
N THR A 76 -6.16 0.12 -11.80
CA THR A 76 -5.21 0.99 -11.10
C THR A 76 -5.93 2.25 -10.64
N GLU A 77 -5.76 2.60 -9.36
CA GLU A 77 -6.36 3.79 -8.79
C GLU A 77 -5.27 4.67 -8.15
N GLN A 78 -5.01 5.82 -8.76
CA GLN A 78 -3.95 6.73 -8.32
C GLN A 78 -4.15 7.21 -6.88
N ARG A 79 -5.39 7.37 -6.43
CA ARG A 79 -5.70 7.83 -5.06
C ARG A 79 -5.29 6.82 -3.97
N LEU A 80 -5.02 5.57 -4.35
CA LEU A 80 -4.52 4.54 -3.43
C LEU A 80 -3.00 4.61 -3.24
N ILE A 81 -2.30 5.53 -3.88
CA ILE A 81 -0.85 5.64 -3.72
C ILE A 81 -0.50 5.91 -2.25
N GLU A 82 0.62 5.35 -1.81
CA GLU A 82 1.08 5.49 -0.43
C GLU A 82 1.29 6.96 -0.07
N GLN A 83 1.26 7.25 1.22
CA GLN A 83 1.52 8.57 1.74
C GLN A 83 2.92 9.07 1.36
N ASN A 84 3.00 10.34 0.97
CA ASN A 84 4.29 10.98 0.71
C ASN A 84 4.90 11.40 2.04
N TYR A 85 5.97 10.71 2.46
CA TYR A 85 6.65 10.99 3.72
C TYR A 85 7.75 12.06 3.60
N GLY A 86 7.94 12.65 2.42
CA GLY A 86 8.88 13.73 2.21
C GLY A 86 10.32 13.37 2.58
N ILE A 87 10.94 14.20 3.42
CA ILE A 87 12.34 13.99 3.81
C ILE A 87 12.57 12.70 4.61
N TYR A 88 11.52 12.09 5.16
CA TYR A 88 11.64 10.85 5.93
C TYR A 88 11.63 9.60 5.08
N GLU A 89 11.40 9.73 3.77
CA GLU A 89 11.46 8.59 2.86
C GLU A 89 12.83 7.90 2.96
N ASN A 90 12.80 6.56 3.08
CA ASN A 90 14.00 5.74 3.27
C ASN A 90 14.85 6.11 4.50
N THR A 91 14.22 6.62 5.54
CA THR A 91 14.84 6.78 6.85
C THR A 91 14.35 5.68 7.79
N ASP A 92 14.98 5.55 8.96
CA ASP A 92 14.57 4.57 9.96
C ASP A 92 13.16 4.88 10.45
N TRP A 93 12.25 3.91 10.42
CA TRP A 93 10.88 4.14 10.87
C TRP A 93 10.77 4.34 12.40
N ASP A 94 11.82 4.00 13.15
CA ASP A 94 11.90 4.26 14.59
C ASP A 94 12.47 5.65 14.90
N GLY A 95 12.77 6.46 13.89
CA GLY A 95 13.33 7.81 14.07
C GLY A 95 12.40 8.70 14.91
N GLU A 96 12.99 9.44 15.85
CA GLU A 96 12.24 10.26 16.79
C GLU A 96 11.47 11.38 16.09
N ALA A 97 12.13 12.10 15.17
CA ALA A 97 11.52 13.21 14.43
C ALA A 97 10.37 12.72 13.54
N PHE A 98 10.55 11.59 12.87
CA PHE A 98 9.49 10.97 12.05
C PHE A 98 8.27 10.61 12.92
N ASN A 99 8.48 9.95 14.04
CA ASN A 99 7.40 9.53 14.93
C ASN A 99 6.70 10.72 15.59
N ALA A 100 7.43 11.78 15.90
CA ALA A 100 6.82 13.01 16.42
C ALA A 100 5.89 13.64 15.39
N ASN A 101 6.32 13.75 14.13
CA ASN A 101 5.49 14.27 13.04
C ASN A 101 4.27 13.36 12.77
N LYS A 102 4.46 12.05 12.85
CA LYS A 102 3.39 11.07 12.61
C LYS A 102 2.21 11.22 13.57
N ARG A 103 2.44 11.70 14.79
CA ARG A 103 1.37 11.94 15.77
C ARG A 103 0.53 13.17 15.45
N GLU A 104 1.01 14.05 14.57
CA GLU A 104 0.34 15.30 14.21
C GLU A 104 -0.38 15.15 12.87
N PHE A 105 -1.64 14.73 12.90
CA PHE A 105 -2.40 14.37 11.69
C PHE A 105 -2.53 15.49 10.66
N ALA A 106 -2.56 16.76 11.12
CA ALA A 106 -2.74 17.91 10.23
C ALA A 106 -1.41 18.49 9.73
N VAL A 107 -0.28 18.04 10.29
CA VAL A 107 1.05 18.56 9.95
C VAL A 107 1.68 17.70 8.88
N ARG A 108 2.05 18.33 7.77
CA ARG A 108 2.75 17.64 6.68
C ARG A 108 4.15 17.25 7.10
N TYR A 109 4.58 16.06 6.64
CA TYR A 109 6.01 15.74 6.66
C TYR A 109 6.73 16.76 5.77
N PRO A 110 7.89 17.30 6.17
CA PRO A 110 8.63 18.23 5.31
C PRO A 110 8.84 17.65 3.90
N GLY A 111 8.34 18.36 2.89
CA GLY A 111 8.36 17.89 1.51
C GLY A 111 7.34 16.82 1.16
N GLY A 112 6.39 16.53 2.05
CA GLY A 112 5.43 15.45 1.85
C GLY A 112 3.99 15.82 2.20
N GLU A 113 3.21 14.80 2.58
CA GLU A 113 1.79 14.91 2.93
C GLU A 113 1.57 14.79 4.44
N SER A 114 0.44 15.33 4.92
CA SER A 114 -0.08 15.02 6.26
C SER A 114 -1.03 13.81 6.18
N MET A 115 -1.40 13.27 7.35
CA MET A 115 -2.41 12.22 7.42
C MET A 115 -3.77 12.74 6.89
N LEU A 116 -4.11 14.02 7.11
CA LEU A 116 -5.33 14.62 6.58
C LEU A 116 -5.30 14.74 5.05
N ASP A 117 -4.14 15.05 4.45
CA ASP A 117 -3.98 15.08 3.00
C ASP A 117 -4.28 13.70 2.41
N LEU A 118 -3.73 12.65 3.02
CA LEU A 118 -3.97 11.27 2.61
C LEU A 118 -5.45 10.92 2.70
N ALA A 119 -6.10 11.21 3.82
CA ALA A 119 -7.52 10.97 4.02
C ALA A 119 -8.38 11.73 2.99
N GLY A 120 -7.99 12.95 2.66
CA GLY A 120 -8.69 13.79 1.69
C GLY A 120 -8.76 13.20 0.29
N ARG A 121 -7.77 12.38 -0.11
CA ARG A 121 -7.80 11.71 -1.41
C ARG A 121 -8.39 10.29 -1.38
N LEU A 122 -8.42 9.66 -0.21
CA LEU A 122 -8.96 8.29 -0.08
C LEU A 122 -10.47 8.25 0.16
N TYR A 123 -11.01 9.12 1.01
CA TYR A 123 -12.43 9.10 1.34
C TYR A 123 -13.36 9.27 0.13
N PRO A 124 -13.09 10.18 -0.83
CA PRO A 124 -13.94 10.26 -2.03
C PRO A 124 -13.98 8.96 -2.83
N LEU A 125 -12.89 8.18 -2.84
CA LEU A 125 -12.85 6.88 -3.51
C LEU A 125 -13.80 5.90 -2.83
N LEU A 126 -13.83 5.87 -1.50
CA LEU A 126 -14.66 4.93 -0.73
C LEU A 126 -16.15 5.24 -0.81
N ASN A 127 -16.52 6.47 -1.17
CA ASN A 127 -17.90 6.91 -1.27
C ASN A 127 -18.55 6.67 -2.65
N LYS A 128 -17.89 5.99 -3.55
CA LYS A 128 -18.43 5.66 -4.86
C LYS A 128 -19.43 4.52 -4.83
#